data_c4f14847cd36a2c9f56fd36b6cb7e590
#
_entry.id   c4f14847cd36a2c9f56fd36b6cb7e590
#
_cell.length_a   1.000
_cell.length_b   1.000
_cell.length_c   1.000
_cell.angle_alpha   90.00
_cell.angle_beta   90.00
_cell.angle_gamma   90.00
#
_symmetry.space_group_name_H-M   'P 1'
#
loop_
_entity.id
_entity.type
_entity.pdbx_description
1 polymer ?
#
loop_
_entity_poly.entity_id
_entity_poly.type
_entity_poly.pdbx_seq_one_letter_code
_entity_poly.pdbx_strand_id
1 'polypeptide(L)'
;MNCLVTGATGFLGRHLTKVLHARDFKRVTGYTGLMEVTISNSKTNSLDRVENLTHLKEKFDYIFHLAAVTKAGDYCLTHQGDQWISNQKINTNILDYWKNYQPQAKMICMGTSCSYSPDLPMSEDNYLKGEPEEGLYTYAMTKRMLLTGLQSIGEQYGLKWLYFVPSTLYGPDFELDDNHFIFDLIRNCYNAKHQGTPFSIWGDGTQRRELVYVEDAVRFILNLLSEENQIFNIASGEDYSINEFAGKVCEIFHYDYKEVKRDLSKYIGVKEKKVDIKKITSVLGGKHFFTSLKEGLQKTSEYYISKI
;
A
#
# COMPACT_ATOMS: atom_id res chain seq x y z
N MET A 1 -23.68 1.68 -7.55
CA MET A 1 -23.03 1.88 -6.25
C MET A 1 -22.22 3.17 -6.32
N ASN A 2 -22.18 3.94 -5.24
CA ASN A 2 -21.39 5.17 -5.13
C ASN A 2 -20.23 4.92 -4.17
N CYS A 3 -19.04 5.40 -4.47
CA CYS A 3 -17.91 5.26 -3.58
C CYS A 3 -17.11 6.56 -3.43
N LEU A 4 -16.56 6.75 -2.24
CA LEU A 4 -15.56 7.75 -1.93
C LEU A 4 -14.20 7.07 -1.87
N VAL A 5 -13.20 7.62 -2.55
CA VAL A 5 -11.82 7.12 -2.51
C VAL A 5 -10.90 8.23 -2.02
N THR A 6 -10.40 8.12 -0.79
CA THR A 6 -9.34 9.01 -0.32
C THR A 6 -7.98 8.50 -0.80
N GLY A 7 -7.05 9.38 -1.15
CA GLY A 7 -5.79 8.96 -1.75
C GLY A 7 -5.93 8.46 -3.20
N ALA A 8 -6.95 8.91 -3.92
CA ALA A 8 -7.27 8.49 -5.29
C ALA A 8 -6.12 8.71 -6.30
N THR A 9 -5.25 9.69 -6.07
CA THR A 9 -4.08 9.99 -6.91
C THR A 9 -2.81 9.26 -6.49
N GLY A 10 -2.82 8.58 -5.33
CA GLY A 10 -1.72 7.74 -4.89
C GLY A 10 -1.62 6.45 -5.72
N PHE A 11 -0.54 5.71 -5.53
CA PHE A 11 -0.24 4.51 -6.32
C PHE A 11 -1.40 3.50 -6.38
N LEU A 12 -1.85 2.98 -5.24
CA LEU A 12 -3.00 2.06 -5.18
C LEU A 12 -4.30 2.76 -5.62
N GLY A 13 -4.48 4.04 -5.28
CA GLY A 13 -5.68 4.80 -5.58
C GLY A 13 -5.94 4.95 -7.07
N ARG A 14 -4.91 5.22 -7.87
CA ARG A 14 -5.04 5.31 -9.34
C ARG A 14 -5.52 4.00 -9.96
N HIS A 15 -4.95 2.87 -9.54
CA HIS A 15 -5.37 1.55 -10.02
C HIS A 15 -6.79 1.21 -9.57
N LEU A 16 -7.14 1.47 -8.32
CA LEU A 16 -8.48 1.21 -7.80
C LEU A 16 -9.52 2.04 -8.55
N THR A 17 -9.32 3.36 -8.66
CA THR A 17 -10.27 4.25 -9.33
C THR A 17 -10.49 3.89 -10.80
N LYS A 18 -9.44 3.51 -11.52
CA LYS A 18 -9.52 3.02 -12.90
C LYS A 18 -10.45 1.79 -13.01
N VAL A 19 -10.32 0.82 -12.10
CA VAL A 19 -11.16 -0.39 -12.11
C VAL A 19 -12.58 -0.07 -11.67
N LEU A 20 -12.78 0.80 -10.67
CA LEU A 20 -14.11 1.21 -10.24
C LEU A 20 -14.89 1.92 -11.35
N HIS A 21 -14.22 2.78 -12.15
CA HIS A 21 -14.85 3.41 -13.32
C HIS A 21 -15.23 2.43 -14.43
N ALA A 22 -14.44 1.36 -14.61
CA ALA A 22 -14.71 0.33 -15.60
C ALA A 22 -15.82 -0.66 -15.17
N ARG A 23 -16.19 -0.67 -13.89
CA ARG A 23 -17.29 -1.47 -13.33
C ARG A 23 -18.52 -0.59 -13.10
N ASP A 24 -19.66 -1.20 -12.72
CA ASP A 24 -20.95 -0.49 -12.51
C ASP A 24 -21.00 0.45 -11.29
N PHE A 25 -19.88 1.07 -10.93
CA PHE A 25 -19.86 2.14 -9.94
C PHE A 25 -20.29 3.45 -10.60
N LYS A 26 -21.51 3.90 -10.27
CA LYS A 26 -22.14 5.08 -10.88
C LYS A 26 -21.38 6.38 -10.62
N ARG A 27 -20.68 6.45 -9.49
CA ARG A 27 -19.90 7.63 -9.09
C ARG A 27 -18.70 7.22 -8.23
N VAL A 28 -17.53 7.69 -8.62
CA VAL A 28 -16.29 7.57 -7.86
C VAL A 28 -15.82 8.98 -7.52
N THR A 29 -15.85 9.35 -6.25
CA THR A 29 -15.35 10.64 -5.76
C THR A 29 -13.97 10.40 -5.15
N GLY A 30 -12.94 11.01 -5.73
CA GLY A 30 -11.56 10.86 -5.27
C GLY A 30 -11.12 12.03 -4.39
N TYR A 31 -10.40 11.75 -3.31
CA TYR A 31 -9.72 12.73 -2.47
C TYR A 31 -8.24 12.42 -2.38
N THR A 32 -7.41 13.44 -2.50
CA THR A 32 -5.97 13.34 -2.23
C THR A 32 -5.65 14.01 -0.91
N GLY A 33 -4.52 13.67 -0.29
CA GLY A 33 -4.15 14.12 1.05
C GLY A 33 -4.16 15.64 1.28
N LEU A 34 -4.16 16.43 0.20
CA LEU A 34 -4.21 17.90 0.21
C LEU A 34 -5.22 18.48 -0.79
N MET A 35 -5.84 17.66 -1.65
CA MET A 35 -6.69 18.16 -2.73
C MET A 35 -7.85 17.23 -3.02
N GLU A 36 -9.04 17.80 -3.28
CA GLU A 36 -10.15 17.11 -3.91
C GLU A 36 -9.81 16.86 -5.38
N VAL A 37 -9.85 15.60 -5.80
CA VAL A 37 -9.89 15.27 -7.22
C VAL A 37 -11.25 14.68 -7.51
N THR A 38 -12.18 15.52 -7.91
CA THR A 38 -13.35 15.05 -8.63
C THR A 38 -12.86 14.69 -10.03
N ILE A 39 -13.07 13.46 -10.48
CA ILE A 39 -12.78 13.06 -11.87
C ILE A 39 -13.76 13.75 -12.85
N SER A 40 -14.42 14.81 -12.40
CA SER A 40 -15.08 15.82 -13.22
C SER A 40 -15.07 17.15 -12.46
N ASN A 41 -14.14 18.05 -12.83
CA ASN A 41 -14.06 19.47 -12.46
C ASN A 41 -13.82 19.83 -11.00
N SER A 42 -12.56 20.05 -10.67
CA SER A 42 -11.91 20.99 -9.71
C SER A 42 -12.69 21.47 -8.48
N LYS A 43 -12.25 21.08 -7.28
CA LYS A 43 -11.95 21.95 -6.13
C LYS A 43 -11.15 21.17 -5.08
N THR A 44 -10.18 21.86 -4.49
CA THR A 44 -9.17 21.30 -3.56
C THR A 44 -9.66 21.40 -2.12
N ASN A 45 -9.73 20.24 -1.41
CA ASN A 45 -9.95 20.22 0.04
C ASN A 45 -9.03 19.19 0.68
N SER A 46 -8.36 19.55 1.77
CA SER A 46 -7.48 18.69 2.53
C SER A 46 -8.24 17.79 3.52
N LEU A 47 -7.76 16.57 3.76
CA LEU A 47 -8.29 15.65 4.78
C LEU A 47 -7.81 16.00 6.21
N ASP A 48 -7.12 17.12 6.40
CA ASP A 48 -6.65 17.57 7.70
C ASP A 48 -7.77 18.09 8.62
N ARG A 49 -8.98 18.31 8.06
CA ARG A 49 -10.18 18.72 8.79
C ARG A 49 -11.40 17.99 8.27
N VAL A 50 -12.25 17.52 9.18
CA VAL A 50 -13.50 16.83 8.84
C VAL A 50 -14.48 17.74 8.08
N GLU A 51 -14.47 19.04 8.34
CA GLU A 51 -15.33 20.02 7.67
C GLU A 51 -15.12 20.01 6.14
N ASN A 52 -13.93 19.64 5.69
CA ASN A 52 -13.62 19.53 4.26
C ASN A 52 -14.38 18.38 3.57
N LEU A 53 -14.92 17.42 4.33
CA LEU A 53 -15.73 16.32 3.83
C LEU A 53 -17.23 16.54 4.00
N THR A 54 -17.65 17.43 4.91
CA THR A 54 -19.07 17.61 5.28
C THR A 54 -19.93 18.26 4.19
N HIS A 55 -19.30 18.89 3.19
CA HIS A 55 -20.00 19.42 2.02
C HIS A 55 -20.42 18.32 1.04
N LEU A 56 -19.90 17.10 1.16
CA LEU A 56 -20.34 15.96 0.37
C LEU A 56 -21.68 15.47 0.87
N LYS A 57 -22.74 15.89 0.18
CA LYS A 57 -24.14 15.54 0.53
C LYS A 57 -24.56 14.17 0.02
N GLU A 58 -23.77 13.59 -0.90
CA GLU A 58 -24.03 12.28 -1.46
C GLU A 58 -23.91 11.18 -0.41
N LYS A 59 -24.71 10.13 -0.58
CA LYS A 59 -24.56 8.89 0.18
C LYS A 59 -23.67 7.92 -0.58
N PHE A 60 -22.69 7.36 0.14
CA PHE A 60 -21.77 6.37 -0.39
C PHE A 60 -22.12 4.98 0.10
N ASP A 61 -21.98 3.98 -0.76
CA ASP A 61 -22.07 2.58 -0.40
C ASP A 61 -20.73 2.08 0.19
N TYR A 62 -19.61 2.65 -0.31
CA TYR A 62 -18.24 2.32 0.13
C TYR A 62 -17.39 3.57 0.31
N ILE A 63 -16.54 3.54 1.33
CA ILE A 63 -15.46 4.52 1.51
C ILE A 63 -14.14 3.75 1.50
N PHE A 64 -13.32 3.94 0.45
CA PHE A 64 -11.97 3.39 0.35
C PHE A 64 -10.98 4.41 0.91
N HIS A 65 -10.50 4.17 2.12
CA HIS A 65 -9.54 5.05 2.78
C HIS A 65 -8.11 4.58 2.48
N LEU A 66 -7.51 5.15 1.43
CA LEU A 66 -6.15 4.88 0.97
C LEU A 66 -5.19 6.03 1.26
N ALA A 67 -5.70 7.20 1.63
CA ALA A 67 -4.88 8.37 1.92
C ALA A 67 -4.00 8.12 3.15
N ALA A 68 -2.70 8.26 2.99
CA ALA A 68 -1.72 8.22 4.05
C ALA A 68 -0.39 8.83 3.59
N VAL A 69 0.42 9.32 4.51
CA VAL A 69 1.82 9.63 4.27
C VAL A 69 2.63 8.34 4.41
N THR A 70 2.96 7.72 3.27
CA THR A 70 3.58 6.38 3.19
C THR A 70 5.03 6.43 2.72
N LYS A 71 5.70 7.59 2.78
CA LYS A 71 7.10 7.71 2.36
C LYS A 71 7.97 6.70 3.10
N ALA A 72 8.81 6.00 2.35
CA ALA A 72 9.68 4.92 2.83
C ALA A 72 11.13 5.39 3.06
N GLY A 73 12.00 4.46 3.44
CA GLY A 73 13.44 4.69 3.60
C GLY A 73 13.76 5.68 4.72
N ASP A 74 14.73 6.55 4.48
CA ASP A 74 15.24 7.51 5.47
C ASP A 74 14.17 8.48 6.00
N TYR A 75 13.07 8.69 5.25
CA TYR A 75 11.97 9.54 5.70
C TYR A 75 11.32 9.04 6.99
N CYS A 76 11.09 7.73 7.10
CA CYS A 76 10.52 7.12 8.30
C CYS A 76 11.43 7.27 9.53
N LEU A 77 12.74 7.42 9.32
CA LEU A 77 13.72 7.58 10.40
C LEU A 77 13.88 9.04 10.83
N THR A 78 13.67 9.98 9.92
CA THR A 78 13.99 11.40 10.14
C THR A 78 12.76 12.31 10.32
N HIS A 79 11.55 11.86 9.93
CA HIS A 79 10.31 12.65 9.96
C HIS A 79 9.18 11.94 10.72
N GLN A 80 9.53 11.20 11.77
CA GLN A 80 8.57 10.37 12.52
C GLN A 80 7.40 11.16 13.09
N GLY A 81 7.67 12.31 13.70
CA GLY A 81 6.64 13.17 14.30
C GLY A 81 5.68 13.74 13.26
N ASP A 82 6.20 14.26 12.15
CA ASP A 82 5.39 14.84 11.08
C ASP A 82 4.52 13.76 10.40
N GLN A 83 5.11 12.58 10.17
CA GLN A 83 4.39 11.43 9.61
C GLN A 83 3.27 10.97 10.55
N TRP A 84 3.54 10.91 11.86
CA TRP A 84 2.53 10.53 12.86
C TRP A 84 1.40 11.54 12.91
N ILE A 85 1.69 12.83 13.07
CA ILE A 85 0.67 13.90 13.15
C ILE A 85 -0.22 13.88 11.91
N SER A 86 0.39 13.83 10.72
CA SER A 86 -0.34 13.86 9.46
C SER A 86 -1.26 12.65 9.31
N ASN A 87 -0.75 11.44 9.56
CA ASN A 87 -1.55 10.23 9.46
C ASN A 87 -2.67 10.17 10.51
N GLN A 88 -2.41 10.61 11.75
CA GLN A 88 -3.44 10.61 12.79
C GLN A 88 -4.59 11.58 12.46
N LYS A 89 -4.28 12.78 11.96
CA LYS A 89 -5.31 13.73 11.50
C LYS A 89 -6.15 13.13 10.40
N ILE A 90 -5.51 12.60 9.34
CA ILE A 90 -6.19 11.98 8.19
C ILE A 90 -7.09 10.84 8.66
N ASN A 91 -6.57 9.93 9.47
CA ASN A 91 -7.28 8.75 9.95
C ASN A 91 -8.46 9.12 10.85
N THR A 92 -8.25 10.02 11.81
CA THR A 92 -9.30 10.43 12.75
C THR A 92 -10.44 11.16 12.02
N ASN A 93 -10.11 12.06 11.10
CA ASN A 93 -11.10 12.84 10.36
C ASN A 93 -11.98 11.96 9.46
N ILE A 94 -11.40 10.99 8.76
CA ILE A 94 -12.22 10.10 7.92
C ILE A 94 -13.09 9.15 8.76
N LEU A 95 -12.61 8.70 9.90
CA LEU A 95 -13.40 7.87 10.82
C LEU A 95 -14.54 8.66 11.45
N ASP A 96 -14.30 9.93 11.83
CA ASP A 96 -15.34 10.82 12.34
C ASP A 96 -16.40 11.14 11.26
N TYR A 97 -15.95 11.42 10.03
CA TYR A 97 -16.83 11.60 8.87
C TYR A 97 -17.67 10.36 8.60
N TRP A 98 -17.07 9.16 8.60
CA TRP A 98 -17.77 7.89 8.41
C TRP A 98 -18.89 7.73 9.46
N LYS A 99 -18.53 7.84 10.73
CA LYS A 99 -19.47 7.69 11.85
C LYS A 99 -20.64 8.67 11.79
N ASN A 100 -20.38 9.94 11.55
CA ASN A 100 -21.38 11.00 11.71
C ASN A 100 -22.18 11.28 10.43
N TYR A 101 -21.58 11.10 9.26
CA TYR A 101 -22.18 11.53 7.99
C TYR A 101 -22.45 10.39 7.00
N GLN A 102 -21.75 9.26 7.12
CA GLN A 102 -21.87 8.14 6.20
C GLN A 102 -22.00 6.77 6.93
N PRO A 103 -22.83 6.64 7.97
CA PRO A 103 -22.88 5.40 8.76
C PRO A 103 -23.40 4.18 7.96
N GLN A 104 -24.05 4.39 6.81
CA GLN A 104 -24.50 3.32 5.92
C GLN A 104 -23.39 2.78 5.01
N ALA A 105 -22.29 3.54 4.84
CA ALA A 105 -21.20 3.13 3.98
C ALA A 105 -20.33 2.06 4.65
N LYS A 106 -19.86 1.06 3.90
CA LYS A 106 -18.82 0.17 4.36
C LYS A 106 -17.46 0.88 4.25
N MET A 107 -16.73 1.00 5.35
CA MET A 107 -15.40 1.58 5.41
C MET A 107 -14.35 0.53 5.05
N ILE A 108 -13.50 0.82 4.07
CA ILE A 108 -12.39 -0.04 3.64
C ILE A 108 -11.08 0.71 3.88
N CYS A 109 -10.25 0.18 4.79
CA CYS A 109 -8.98 0.81 5.17
C CYS A 109 -7.78 -0.05 4.79
N MET A 110 -6.63 0.63 4.60
CA MET A 110 -5.35 -0.03 4.29
C MET A 110 -4.40 0.04 5.47
N GLY A 111 -3.96 -1.14 5.91
CA GLY A 111 -2.87 -1.35 6.83
C GLY A 111 -1.51 -1.40 6.13
N THR A 112 -0.57 -2.05 6.77
CA THR A 112 0.76 -2.34 6.24
C THR A 112 1.35 -3.57 6.92
N SER A 113 2.08 -4.41 6.19
CA SER A 113 2.84 -5.53 6.76
C SER A 113 3.93 -5.07 7.74
N CYS A 114 4.36 -3.79 7.67
CA CYS A 114 5.29 -3.20 8.64
C CYS A 114 4.71 -3.09 10.06
N SER A 115 3.41 -3.24 10.22
CA SER A 115 2.76 -3.23 11.54
C SER A 115 2.88 -4.55 12.28
N TYR A 116 3.26 -5.64 11.64
CA TYR A 116 3.53 -6.89 12.33
C TYR A 116 4.81 -6.81 13.17
N SER A 117 4.78 -7.50 14.32
CA SER A 117 6.01 -7.74 15.07
C SER A 117 6.89 -8.75 14.32
N PRO A 118 8.20 -8.53 14.22
CA PRO A 118 9.12 -9.52 13.65
C PRO A 118 9.23 -10.80 14.47
N ASP A 119 8.80 -10.78 15.74
CA ASP A 119 8.88 -11.90 16.67
C ASP A 119 7.64 -12.84 16.61
N LEU A 120 6.64 -12.49 15.81
CA LEU A 120 5.39 -13.23 15.69
C LEU A 120 5.09 -13.59 14.22
N PRO A 121 4.36 -14.70 13.98
CA PRO A 121 3.84 -14.96 12.63
C PRO A 121 3.01 -13.79 12.12
N MET A 122 3.25 -13.35 10.87
CA MET A 122 2.52 -12.23 10.25
C MET A 122 1.12 -12.66 9.77
N SER A 123 0.31 -13.19 10.69
CA SER A 123 -1.10 -13.53 10.49
C SER A 123 -2.01 -12.45 11.05
N GLU A 124 -3.23 -12.34 10.53
CA GLU A 124 -4.18 -11.28 10.90
C GLU A 124 -4.45 -11.21 12.41
N ASP A 125 -4.49 -12.36 13.10
CA ASP A 125 -4.69 -12.44 14.56
C ASP A 125 -3.55 -11.82 15.38
N ASN A 126 -2.40 -11.60 14.77
CA ASN A 126 -1.22 -11.02 15.40
C ASN A 126 -0.98 -9.55 15.02
N TYR A 127 -1.86 -8.95 14.20
CA TYR A 127 -1.62 -7.60 13.68
C TYR A 127 -1.45 -6.52 14.76
N LEU A 128 -2.16 -6.65 15.88
CA LEU A 128 -2.08 -5.73 17.01
C LEU A 128 -1.17 -6.23 18.15
N LYS A 129 -0.47 -7.36 17.97
CA LYS A 129 0.37 -7.97 19.01
C LYS A 129 1.86 -7.72 18.79
N GLY A 130 2.62 -7.73 19.89
CA GLY A 130 4.06 -7.51 19.88
C GLY A 130 4.45 -6.11 19.35
N GLU A 131 5.74 -5.80 19.42
CA GLU A 131 6.26 -4.51 18.97
C GLU A 131 6.60 -4.57 17.47
N PRO A 132 6.21 -3.56 16.67
CA PRO A 132 6.69 -3.43 15.31
C PRO A 132 8.20 -3.18 15.24
N GLU A 133 8.77 -3.33 14.06
CA GLU A 133 10.17 -3.00 13.79
C GLU A 133 10.49 -1.54 14.20
N GLU A 134 11.57 -1.33 14.96
CA GLU A 134 11.96 -0.04 15.55
C GLU A 134 12.04 1.07 14.50
N GLY A 135 12.71 0.83 13.37
CA GLY A 135 12.87 1.82 12.30
C GLY A 135 11.58 2.25 11.62
N LEU A 136 10.49 1.49 11.78
CA LEU A 136 9.18 1.77 11.21
C LEU A 136 8.08 1.93 12.27
N TYR A 137 8.46 1.96 13.54
CA TYR A 137 7.55 1.91 14.68
C TYR A 137 6.43 2.95 14.59
N THR A 138 6.79 4.21 14.42
CA THR A 138 5.83 5.31 14.40
C THR A 138 4.80 5.15 13.27
N TYR A 139 5.25 4.84 12.07
CA TYR A 139 4.35 4.58 10.93
C TYR A 139 3.46 3.36 11.18
N ALA A 140 4.04 2.26 11.65
CA ALA A 140 3.33 1.04 11.98
C ALA A 140 2.22 1.28 13.02
N MET A 141 2.53 2.06 14.06
CA MET A 141 1.56 2.41 15.11
C MET A 141 0.41 3.27 14.59
N THR A 142 0.65 4.20 13.63
CA THR A 142 -0.47 4.95 13.02
C THR A 142 -1.46 4.03 12.31
N LYS A 143 -0.98 2.95 11.69
CA LYS A 143 -1.83 1.94 11.03
C LYS A 143 -2.54 1.04 12.05
N ARG A 144 -1.89 0.64 13.14
CA ARG A 144 -2.56 -0.09 14.23
C ARG A 144 -3.65 0.76 14.88
N MET A 145 -3.41 2.04 15.11
CA MET A 145 -4.40 2.98 15.66
C MET A 145 -5.59 3.18 14.72
N LEU A 146 -5.37 3.21 13.40
CA LEU A 146 -6.45 3.23 12.42
C LEU A 146 -7.35 2.01 12.54
N LEU A 147 -6.77 0.81 12.65
CA LEU A 147 -7.54 -0.43 12.85
C LEU A 147 -8.30 -0.40 14.19
N THR A 148 -7.65 0.02 15.27
CA THR A 148 -8.28 0.13 16.60
C THR A 148 -9.50 1.07 16.55
N GLY A 149 -9.35 2.25 15.93
CA GLY A 149 -10.46 3.18 15.75
C GLY A 149 -11.60 2.62 14.89
N LEU A 150 -11.24 1.93 13.80
CA LEU A 150 -12.20 1.27 12.91
C LEU A 150 -13.02 0.20 13.63
N GLN A 151 -12.36 -0.66 14.41
CA GLN A 151 -13.00 -1.71 15.22
C GLN A 151 -13.92 -1.12 16.29
N SER A 152 -13.41 -0.13 17.05
CA SER A 152 -14.17 0.49 18.15
C SER A 152 -15.43 1.19 17.65
N ILE A 153 -15.35 1.93 16.54
CA ILE A 153 -16.50 2.58 15.92
C ILE A 153 -17.46 1.55 15.33
N GLY A 154 -16.93 0.54 14.63
CA GLY A 154 -17.71 -0.56 14.07
C GLY A 154 -18.52 -1.29 15.14
N GLU A 155 -17.90 -1.63 16.26
CA GLU A 155 -18.55 -2.29 17.37
C GLU A 155 -19.58 -1.40 18.06
N GLN A 156 -19.21 -0.16 18.42
CA GLN A 156 -20.07 0.76 19.15
C GLN A 156 -21.32 1.17 18.37
N TYR A 157 -21.22 1.35 17.05
CA TYR A 157 -22.31 1.89 16.23
C TYR A 157 -22.88 0.87 15.23
N GLY A 158 -22.42 -0.39 15.24
CA GLY A 158 -22.89 -1.43 14.31
C GLY A 158 -22.47 -1.18 12.85
N LEU A 159 -21.36 -0.48 12.61
CA LEU A 159 -20.93 -0.10 11.28
C LEU A 159 -20.05 -1.16 10.64
N LYS A 160 -20.15 -1.30 9.32
CA LYS A 160 -19.45 -2.33 8.55
C LYS A 160 -18.11 -1.83 8.01
N TRP A 161 -17.08 -2.68 8.14
CA TRP A 161 -15.74 -2.34 7.72
C TRP A 161 -14.94 -3.53 7.18
N LEU A 162 -13.88 -3.22 6.45
CA LEU A 162 -12.81 -4.14 6.05
C LEU A 162 -11.45 -3.48 6.23
N TYR A 163 -10.46 -4.28 6.59
CA TYR A 163 -9.10 -3.81 6.75
C TYR A 163 -8.13 -4.71 5.99
N PHE A 164 -7.39 -4.15 5.04
CA PHE A 164 -6.46 -4.91 4.22
C PHE A 164 -5.02 -4.59 4.57
N VAL A 165 -4.21 -5.62 4.74
CA VAL A 165 -2.79 -5.52 5.09
C VAL A 165 -1.95 -6.00 3.92
N PRO A 166 -1.55 -5.12 2.99
CA PRO A 166 -0.72 -5.49 1.87
C PRO A 166 0.73 -5.75 2.29
N SER A 167 1.40 -6.69 1.63
CA SER A 167 2.84 -6.69 1.49
C SER A 167 3.27 -5.50 0.59
N THR A 168 4.54 -5.39 0.21
CA THR A 168 4.98 -4.26 -0.61
C THR A 168 4.31 -4.29 -1.98
N LEU A 169 3.55 -3.22 -2.29
CA LEU A 169 2.90 -3.04 -3.59
C LEU A 169 3.91 -2.64 -4.66
N TYR A 170 3.80 -3.22 -5.85
CA TYR A 170 4.59 -2.84 -7.01
C TYR A 170 3.76 -2.96 -8.30
N GLY A 171 4.21 -2.33 -9.37
CA GLY A 171 3.51 -2.33 -10.66
C GLY A 171 3.73 -1.01 -11.42
N PRO A 172 3.10 -0.83 -12.59
CA PRO A 172 3.15 0.42 -13.35
C PRO A 172 2.45 1.57 -12.61
N ASP A 173 2.54 2.77 -13.15
CA ASP A 173 1.94 4.00 -12.59
C ASP A 173 2.48 4.42 -11.20
N PHE A 174 3.71 3.99 -10.84
CA PHE A 174 4.40 4.48 -9.64
C PHE A 174 5.01 5.88 -9.86
N GLU A 175 5.25 6.62 -8.77
CA GLU A 175 5.96 7.91 -8.84
C GLU A 175 7.45 7.67 -9.13
N LEU A 176 8.02 8.40 -10.10
CA LEU A 176 9.41 8.16 -10.55
C LEU A 176 10.46 8.40 -9.46
N ASP A 177 10.13 9.17 -8.43
CA ASP A 177 10.94 9.44 -7.24
C ASP A 177 10.59 8.56 -6.04
N ASP A 178 9.72 7.56 -6.21
CA ASP A 178 9.38 6.60 -5.15
C ASP A 178 10.61 5.79 -4.75
N ASN A 179 10.92 5.77 -3.45
CA ASN A 179 12.12 5.16 -2.87
C ASN A 179 11.85 3.77 -2.26
N HIS A 180 10.74 3.10 -2.61
CA HIS A 180 10.62 1.69 -2.28
C HIS A 180 11.65 0.87 -3.04
N PHE A 181 12.24 -0.11 -2.36
CA PHE A 181 13.43 -0.84 -2.85
C PHE A 181 13.29 -1.37 -4.27
N ILE A 182 12.10 -1.83 -4.67
CA ILE A 182 11.88 -2.41 -5.99
C ILE A 182 11.97 -1.38 -7.12
N PHE A 183 11.46 -0.16 -6.88
CA PHE A 183 11.56 0.94 -7.84
C PHE A 183 13.00 1.48 -7.91
N ASP A 184 13.70 1.50 -6.76
CA ASP A 184 15.13 1.81 -6.72
C ASP A 184 15.96 0.81 -7.52
N LEU A 185 15.68 -0.50 -7.40
CA LEU A 185 16.38 -1.53 -8.18
C LEU A 185 16.18 -1.31 -9.69
N ILE A 186 14.95 -1.04 -10.12
CA ILE A 186 14.61 -0.79 -11.53
C ILE A 186 15.35 0.46 -12.03
N ARG A 187 15.22 1.58 -11.31
CA ARG A 187 15.85 2.87 -11.64
C ARG A 187 17.37 2.76 -11.71
N ASN A 188 17.98 2.19 -10.68
CA ASN A 188 19.43 2.08 -10.56
C ASN A 188 20.01 1.13 -11.61
N CYS A 189 19.36 0.01 -11.90
CA CYS A 189 19.79 -0.90 -12.95
C CYS A 189 19.71 -0.26 -14.34
N TYR A 190 18.61 0.45 -14.64
CA TYR A 190 18.47 1.20 -15.88
C TYR A 190 19.58 2.26 -16.03
N ASN A 191 19.82 3.07 -15.00
CA ASN A 191 20.85 4.10 -15.03
C ASN A 191 22.26 3.51 -15.15
N ALA A 192 22.52 2.38 -14.49
CA ALA A 192 23.79 1.67 -14.63
C ALA A 192 24.02 1.20 -16.08
N LYS A 193 22.98 0.65 -16.71
CA LYS A 193 23.05 0.17 -18.10
C LYS A 193 23.23 1.29 -19.11
N HIS A 194 22.52 2.43 -18.95
CA HIS A 194 22.45 3.47 -19.99
C HIS A 194 23.33 4.68 -19.71
N GLN A 195 23.68 4.93 -18.43
CA GLN A 195 24.43 6.12 -18.03
C GLN A 195 25.78 5.77 -17.37
N GLY A 196 26.06 4.47 -17.15
CA GLY A 196 27.31 4.03 -16.52
C GLY A 196 27.42 4.34 -15.03
N THR A 197 26.30 4.66 -14.36
CA THR A 197 26.28 4.91 -12.91
C THR A 197 26.45 3.60 -12.13
N PRO A 198 27.09 3.60 -10.95
CA PRO A 198 27.17 2.38 -10.16
C PRO A 198 25.80 1.87 -9.73
N PHE A 199 25.53 0.58 -9.92
CA PHE A 199 24.37 -0.09 -9.36
C PHE A 199 24.77 -0.78 -8.06
N SER A 200 24.16 -0.36 -6.93
CA SER A 200 24.38 -0.98 -5.62
C SER A 200 23.08 -1.34 -4.95
N ILE A 201 23.11 -2.44 -4.17
CA ILE A 201 22.02 -2.86 -3.29
C ILE A 201 22.43 -2.66 -1.84
N TRP A 202 21.46 -2.41 -0.94
CA TRP A 202 21.70 -2.22 0.47
C TRP A 202 21.96 -3.55 1.19
N GLY A 203 22.99 -3.59 2.01
CA GLY A 203 23.43 -4.78 2.71
C GLY A 203 24.04 -5.83 1.77
N ASP A 204 24.05 -7.08 2.20
CA ASP A 204 24.54 -8.22 1.42
C ASP A 204 23.50 -8.78 0.42
N GLY A 205 22.27 -8.27 0.47
CA GLY A 205 21.16 -8.66 -0.39
C GLY A 205 20.50 -9.99 -0.01
N THR A 206 20.80 -10.57 1.17
CA THR A 206 20.20 -11.83 1.63
C THR A 206 18.83 -11.63 2.30
N GLN A 207 18.50 -10.40 2.73
CA GLN A 207 17.20 -10.08 3.32
C GLN A 207 16.07 -10.37 2.32
N ARG A 208 15.00 -11.00 2.81
CA ARG A 208 13.88 -11.45 1.98
C ARG A 208 12.68 -10.52 2.10
N ARG A 209 12.03 -10.29 0.97
CA ARG A 209 10.84 -9.44 0.87
C ARG A 209 9.78 -10.11 0.01
N GLU A 210 8.54 -9.81 0.31
CA GLU A 210 7.39 -10.23 -0.45
C GLU A 210 6.80 -9.02 -1.18
N LEU A 211 6.46 -9.21 -2.45
CA LEU A 211 5.80 -8.20 -3.28
C LEU A 211 4.41 -8.69 -3.69
N VAL A 212 3.48 -7.76 -3.85
CA VAL A 212 2.19 -8.01 -4.49
C VAL A 212 1.96 -7.02 -5.61
N TYR A 213 1.59 -7.54 -6.78
CA TYR A 213 1.30 -6.71 -7.95
C TYR A 213 0.04 -5.88 -7.68
N VAL A 214 0.10 -4.59 -7.97
CA VAL A 214 -0.93 -3.62 -7.57
C VAL A 214 -2.32 -3.95 -8.12
N GLU A 215 -2.40 -4.44 -9.36
CA GLU A 215 -3.70 -4.83 -9.95
C GLU A 215 -4.28 -6.09 -9.28
N ASP A 216 -3.43 -7.00 -8.81
CA ASP A 216 -3.86 -8.15 -8.02
C ASP A 216 -4.41 -7.69 -6.67
N ALA A 217 -3.75 -6.74 -6.00
CA ALA A 217 -4.25 -6.18 -4.76
C ALA A 217 -5.63 -5.53 -4.94
N VAL A 218 -5.82 -4.73 -6.00
CA VAL A 218 -7.13 -4.16 -6.35
C VAL A 218 -8.18 -5.25 -6.56
N ARG A 219 -7.84 -6.30 -7.32
CA ARG A 219 -8.74 -7.43 -7.57
C ARG A 219 -9.17 -8.12 -6.28
N PHE A 220 -8.24 -8.36 -5.34
CA PHE A 220 -8.56 -8.96 -4.03
C PHE A 220 -9.46 -8.06 -3.19
N ILE A 221 -9.14 -6.77 -3.09
CA ILE A 221 -9.98 -5.81 -2.36
C ILE A 221 -11.43 -5.87 -2.88
N LEU A 222 -11.61 -5.83 -4.20
CA LEU A 222 -12.94 -5.80 -4.80
C LEU A 222 -13.69 -7.14 -4.71
N ASN A 223 -12.99 -8.27 -4.70
CA ASN A 223 -13.60 -9.59 -4.56
C ASN A 223 -14.05 -9.89 -3.12
N LEU A 224 -13.51 -9.17 -2.14
CA LEU A 224 -13.83 -9.34 -0.72
C LEU A 224 -14.85 -8.31 -0.20
N LEU A 225 -15.46 -7.50 -1.05
CA LEU A 225 -16.43 -6.49 -0.62
C LEU A 225 -17.70 -7.06 0.01
N SER A 226 -18.00 -8.34 -0.17
CA SER A 226 -19.08 -9.05 0.52
C SER A 226 -18.77 -9.36 1.98
N GLU A 227 -17.49 -9.48 2.35
CA GLU A 227 -17.04 -9.74 3.70
C GLU A 227 -17.26 -8.52 4.61
N GLU A 228 -17.37 -8.73 5.93
CA GLU A 228 -17.63 -7.67 6.88
C GLU A 228 -16.81 -7.86 8.17
N ASN A 229 -16.34 -6.73 8.72
CA ASN A 229 -15.68 -6.65 10.03
C ASN A 229 -14.49 -7.61 10.16
N GLN A 230 -13.63 -7.61 9.11
CA GLN A 230 -12.51 -8.52 9.03
C GLN A 230 -11.23 -7.84 8.56
N ILE A 231 -10.11 -8.44 8.95
CA ILE A 231 -8.77 -8.11 8.47
C ILE A 231 -8.36 -9.17 7.46
N PHE A 232 -7.73 -8.77 6.35
CA PHE A 232 -7.15 -9.66 5.35
C PHE A 232 -5.75 -9.23 4.97
N ASN A 233 -4.80 -10.14 5.03
CA ASN A 233 -3.51 -9.96 4.40
C ASN A 233 -3.65 -10.04 2.87
N ILE A 234 -2.95 -9.15 2.16
CA ILE A 234 -2.87 -9.18 0.69
C ILE A 234 -1.41 -9.34 0.28
N ALA A 235 -1.06 -10.52 -0.21
CA ALA A 235 0.31 -10.84 -0.60
C ALA A 235 0.31 -11.99 -1.60
N SER A 236 1.45 -12.20 -2.28
CA SER A 236 1.61 -13.27 -3.28
C SER A 236 1.80 -14.66 -2.68
N GLY A 237 2.23 -14.74 -1.40
CA GLY A 237 2.67 -15.97 -0.78
C GLY A 237 4.11 -16.39 -1.14
N GLU A 238 4.79 -15.60 -1.99
CA GLU A 238 6.16 -15.84 -2.43
C GLU A 238 7.08 -14.69 -2.00
N ASP A 239 8.18 -15.02 -1.37
CA ASP A 239 9.21 -14.07 -0.97
C ASP A 239 10.53 -14.38 -1.67
N TYR A 240 11.28 -13.33 -1.96
CA TYR A 240 12.58 -13.41 -2.63
C TYR A 240 13.60 -12.56 -1.89
N SER A 241 14.88 -12.94 -1.99
CA SER A 241 15.98 -12.09 -1.51
C SER A 241 16.15 -10.87 -2.41
N ILE A 242 16.74 -9.80 -1.87
CA ILE A 242 17.08 -8.62 -2.68
C ILE A 242 18.05 -9.01 -3.81
N ASN A 243 18.94 -10.00 -3.59
CA ASN A 243 19.80 -10.55 -4.63
C ASN A 243 18.97 -11.16 -5.79
N GLU A 244 17.93 -11.95 -5.48
CA GLU A 244 17.05 -12.54 -6.50
C GLU A 244 16.26 -11.45 -7.25
N PHE A 245 15.74 -10.43 -6.56
CA PHE A 245 15.10 -9.29 -7.22
C PHE A 245 16.06 -8.55 -8.15
N ALA A 246 17.26 -8.22 -7.66
CA ALA A 246 18.28 -7.54 -8.46
C ALA A 246 18.68 -8.35 -9.70
N GLY A 247 18.85 -9.70 -9.54
CA GLY A 247 19.13 -10.59 -10.65
C GLY A 247 18.05 -10.55 -11.73
N LYS A 248 16.77 -10.64 -11.34
CA LYS A 248 15.63 -10.55 -12.27
C LYS A 248 15.53 -9.18 -12.97
N VAL A 249 15.82 -8.09 -12.26
CA VAL A 249 15.86 -6.75 -12.85
C VAL A 249 17.03 -6.64 -13.83
N CYS A 250 18.22 -7.19 -13.50
CA CYS A 250 19.36 -7.24 -14.41
C CYS A 250 19.04 -8.01 -15.70
N GLU A 251 18.30 -9.14 -15.62
CA GLU A 251 17.86 -9.88 -16.81
C GLU A 251 16.98 -9.00 -17.73
N ILE A 252 16.05 -8.23 -17.17
CA ILE A 252 15.16 -7.33 -17.95
C ILE A 252 15.95 -6.25 -18.71
N PHE A 253 16.94 -5.64 -18.06
CA PHE A 253 17.76 -4.58 -18.66
C PHE A 253 19.01 -5.08 -19.38
N HIS A 254 19.24 -6.41 -19.44
CA HIS A 254 20.47 -6.99 -20.00
C HIS A 254 21.74 -6.39 -19.36
N TYR A 255 21.72 -6.25 -18.04
CA TYR A 255 22.85 -5.78 -17.24
C TYR A 255 23.55 -6.97 -16.57
N ASP A 256 24.88 -6.98 -16.51
CA ASP A 256 25.59 -8.09 -15.85
C ASP A 256 25.43 -7.99 -14.32
N TYR A 257 24.75 -8.96 -13.73
CA TYR A 257 24.53 -9.01 -12.28
C TYR A 257 25.84 -9.03 -11.47
N LYS A 258 26.96 -9.47 -12.05
CA LYS A 258 28.27 -9.48 -11.37
C LYS A 258 28.79 -8.07 -11.09
N GLU A 259 28.32 -7.06 -11.83
CA GLU A 259 28.67 -5.66 -11.63
C GLU A 259 27.88 -5.01 -10.48
N VAL A 260 26.86 -5.68 -9.92
CA VAL A 260 26.05 -5.17 -8.82
C VAL A 260 26.87 -5.15 -7.52
N LYS A 261 27.04 -3.97 -6.95
CA LYS A 261 27.79 -3.73 -5.70
C LYS A 261 26.90 -3.94 -4.48
N ARG A 262 27.51 -4.21 -3.32
CA ARG A 262 26.84 -4.30 -2.01
C ARG A 262 27.29 -3.17 -1.13
N ASP A 263 26.32 -2.39 -0.64
CA ASP A 263 26.58 -1.32 0.34
C ASP A 263 26.23 -1.83 1.74
N LEU A 264 27.23 -2.38 2.43
CA LEU A 264 27.08 -2.96 3.77
C LEU A 264 26.86 -1.90 4.86
N SER A 265 27.01 -0.62 4.55
CA SER A 265 26.79 0.48 5.50
C SER A 265 25.32 0.84 5.68
N LYS A 266 24.47 0.38 4.79
CA LYS A 266 23.04 0.74 4.76
C LYS A 266 22.19 -0.14 5.65
N TYR A 267 21.15 0.46 6.23
CA TYR A 267 20.15 -0.24 7.02
C TYR A 267 19.33 -1.22 6.15
N ILE A 268 19.19 -2.46 6.60
CA ILE A 268 18.50 -3.52 5.84
C ILE A 268 17.17 -3.96 6.46
N GLY A 269 16.85 -3.50 7.67
CA GLY A 269 15.64 -3.92 8.38
C GLY A 269 15.67 -5.38 8.81
N VAL A 270 14.49 -5.97 9.01
CA VAL A 270 14.37 -7.38 9.40
C VAL A 270 14.79 -8.33 8.28
N LYS A 271 15.27 -9.53 8.68
CA LYS A 271 15.79 -10.55 7.75
C LYS A 271 14.75 -11.03 6.76
N GLU A 272 13.51 -11.21 7.21
CA GLU A 272 12.41 -11.75 6.39
C GLU A 272 11.11 -11.03 6.70
N LYS A 273 10.35 -10.68 5.64
CA LYS A 273 8.97 -10.18 5.73
C LYS A 273 8.11 -10.99 4.77
N LYS A 274 7.30 -11.89 5.33
CA LYS A 274 6.35 -12.72 4.61
C LYS A 274 5.07 -12.82 5.41
N VAL A 275 3.94 -12.43 4.83
CA VAL A 275 2.64 -12.48 5.51
C VAL A 275 1.93 -13.80 5.25
N ASP A 276 1.13 -14.27 6.21
CA ASP A 276 0.30 -15.46 6.06
C ASP A 276 -0.93 -15.12 5.20
N ILE A 277 -1.11 -15.84 4.09
CA ILE A 277 -2.22 -15.66 3.14
C ILE A 277 -3.30 -16.74 3.26
N LYS A 278 -3.25 -17.62 4.27
CA LYS A 278 -4.22 -18.72 4.42
C LYS A 278 -5.65 -18.24 4.48
N LYS A 279 -5.91 -17.15 5.20
CA LYS A 279 -7.27 -16.60 5.36
C LYS A 279 -7.84 -16.14 4.02
N ILE A 280 -7.13 -15.29 3.29
CA ILE A 280 -7.59 -14.80 1.98
C ILE A 280 -7.73 -15.94 0.99
N THR A 281 -6.80 -16.90 0.99
CA THR A 281 -6.84 -18.10 0.15
C THR A 281 -8.08 -18.93 0.42
N SER A 282 -8.43 -19.15 1.69
CA SER A 282 -9.62 -19.91 2.08
C SER A 282 -10.91 -19.23 1.63
N VAL A 283 -11.06 -17.93 1.89
CA VAL A 283 -12.27 -17.16 1.55
C VAL A 283 -12.50 -17.10 0.03
N LEU A 284 -11.42 -16.98 -0.74
CA LEU A 284 -11.51 -16.93 -2.20
C LEU A 284 -11.52 -18.32 -2.88
N GLY A 285 -11.62 -19.41 -2.11
CA GLY A 285 -11.79 -20.77 -2.62
C GLY A 285 -10.54 -21.37 -3.28
N GLY A 286 -9.35 -20.98 -2.85
CA GLY A 286 -8.06 -21.58 -3.25
C GLY A 286 -7.60 -21.29 -4.68
N LYS A 287 -8.38 -20.55 -5.48
CA LYS A 287 -8.03 -20.18 -6.86
C LYS A 287 -7.47 -18.76 -6.90
N HIS A 288 -6.14 -18.65 -6.76
CA HIS A 288 -5.49 -17.34 -6.89
C HIS A 288 -4.51 -17.37 -8.02
N PHE A 289 -4.76 -16.54 -9.02
CA PHE A 289 -3.80 -16.23 -10.05
C PHE A 289 -3.14 -14.91 -9.67
N PHE A 290 -1.97 -15.01 -9.07
CA PHE A 290 -1.09 -13.85 -8.90
C PHE A 290 -0.33 -13.61 -10.20
N THR A 291 -0.16 -12.36 -10.54
CA THR A 291 0.80 -11.97 -11.57
C THR A 291 2.18 -12.48 -11.14
N SER A 292 2.85 -13.25 -11.98
CA SER A 292 4.17 -13.77 -11.66
C SER A 292 5.15 -12.61 -11.44
N LEU A 293 6.16 -12.81 -10.56
CA LEU A 293 7.17 -11.79 -10.32
C LEU A 293 7.83 -11.32 -11.62
N LYS A 294 8.13 -12.24 -12.52
CA LYS A 294 8.73 -11.91 -13.82
C LYS A 294 7.84 -10.98 -14.65
N GLU A 295 6.57 -11.32 -14.79
CA GLU A 295 5.60 -10.51 -15.55
C GLU A 295 5.40 -9.13 -14.90
N GLY A 296 5.23 -9.08 -13.58
CA GLY A 296 5.03 -7.83 -12.85
C GLY A 296 6.25 -6.91 -12.94
N LEU A 297 7.48 -7.44 -12.81
CA LEU A 297 8.70 -6.67 -12.98
C LEU A 297 8.88 -6.17 -14.41
N GLN A 298 8.54 -7.00 -15.40
CA GLN A 298 8.60 -6.59 -16.81
C GLN A 298 7.69 -5.39 -17.06
N LYS A 299 6.41 -5.47 -16.69
CA LYS A 299 5.44 -4.38 -16.84
C LYS A 299 5.83 -3.11 -16.08
N THR A 300 6.39 -3.26 -14.88
CA THR A 300 6.85 -2.14 -14.05
C THR A 300 8.05 -1.44 -14.70
N SER A 301 8.99 -2.21 -15.24
CA SER A 301 10.18 -1.69 -15.94
C SER A 301 9.81 -1.02 -17.27
N GLU A 302 8.89 -1.59 -18.05
CA GLU A 302 8.36 -0.99 -19.28
C GLU A 302 7.68 0.35 -19.01
N TYR A 303 6.89 0.44 -17.93
CA TYR A 303 6.32 1.71 -17.51
C TYR A 303 7.42 2.73 -17.20
N TYR A 304 8.44 2.37 -16.40
CA TYR A 304 9.55 3.26 -16.09
C TYR A 304 10.22 3.80 -17.37
N ILE A 305 10.57 2.91 -18.31
CA ILE A 305 11.19 3.27 -19.59
C ILE A 305 10.29 4.23 -20.38
N SER A 306 8.96 4.05 -20.34
CA SER A 306 8.02 4.90 -21.09
C SER A 306 7.92 6.33 -20.55
N LYS A 307 8.47 6.61 -19.36
CA LYS A 307 8.38 7.91 -18.67
C LYS A 307 9.68 8.71 -18.68
N ILE A 308 10.75 8.08 -19.10
CA ILE A 308 12.08 8.71 -19.22
C ILE A 308 12.53 8.79 -20.67
#